data_3c8cb1702ec834344beb779b73a0c243
#
_entry.id   3c8cb1702ec834344beb779b73a0c243
#
_cell.length_a   1.000
_cell.length_b   1.000
_cell.length_c   1.000
_cell.angle_alpha   90.00
_cell.angle_beta   90.00
_cell.angle_gamma   90.00
#
_symmetry.space_group_name_H-M   'P 1'
#
loop_
_entity.id
_entity.type
_entity.pdbx_description
1 polymer ?
#
loop_
_entity_poly.entity_id
_entity_poly.type
_entity_poly.pdbx_seq_one_letter_code
_entity_poly.pdbx_strand_id
1 'polypeptide(L)'
;MRIVVKVGTHAIATKTGRPDYPALRRLVEQLDEILASGNELVFVSSGAVAAGVEALGLDARPAELADVQTCAAVGQARFIYEYEKLFAAHGVKIGQLLLTHYDFEERRRAKNVKAALERLMKSSIVPIVNENDVVADEELKGSSFGDNDWLSFLIAKLVKADMLILLTTVDGVLDANGKRIAQISSLGGLSRLVKPGEKGKLSKGGMDSKLRAVKAAVKSGIDVYVANGRKASLRAIVAGKSVGTFFPGSAL
;
A
#
# COMPACT_ATOMS: atom_id res chain seq x y z
N MET A 1 15.23 0.65 -11.19
CA MET A 1 13.88 1.25 -11.24
C MET A 1 13.53 1.80 -9.87
N ARG A 2 12.62 2.76 -9.82
CA ARG A 2 12.01 3.26 -8.58
C ARG A 2 10.63 2.64 -8.41
N ILE A 3 10.44 1.90 -7.34
CA ILE A 3 9.26 1.07 -7.13
C ILE A 3 8.56 1.52 -5.84
N VAL A 4 7.24 1.71 -5.92
CA VAL A 4 6.39 1.90 -4.76
C VAL A 4 5.58 0.62 -4.55
N VAL A 5 5.71 0.02 -3.38
CA VAL A 5 4.93 -1.17 -3.00
C VAL A 5 3.96 -0.78 -1.90
N LYS A 6 2.66 -1.03 -2.11
CA LYS A 6 1.63 -0.84 -1.09
C LYS A 6 1.04 -2.18 -0.66
N VAL A 7 0.92 -2.38 0.64
CA VAL A 7 0.23 -3.54 1.20
C VAL A 7 -1.04 -3.14 1.94
N GLY A 8 -2.16 -3.81 1.61
CA GLY A 8 -3.43 -3.63 2.34
C GLY A 8 -3.47 -4.46 3.63
N THR A 9 -4.21 -3.98 4.63
CA THR A 9 -4.33 -4.62 5.95
C THR A 9 -4.64 -6.11 5.89
N HIS A 10 -5.58 -6.53 5.04
CA HIS A 10 -5.97 -7.94 4.94
C HIS A 10 -4.87 -8.87 4.37
N ALA A 11 -3.89 -8.34 3.65
CA ALA A 11 -2.78 -9.15 3.15
C ALA A 11 -1.77 -9.49 4.25
N ILE A 12 -1.74 -8.68 5.32
CA ILE A 12 -0.81 -8.79 6.45
C ILE A 12 -1.53 -8.99 7.80
N ALA A 13 -2.83 -9.29 7.76
CA ALA A 13 -3.62 -9.61 8.95
C ALA A 13 -4.14 -11.05 8.87
N THR A 14 -4.36 -11.66 10.03
CA THR A 14 -5.02 -12.94 10.19
C THR A 14 -6.52 -12.83 9.86
N LYS A 15 -7.24 -13.94 9.80
CA LYS A 15 -8.70 -13.95 9.64
C LYS A 15 -9.44 -13.22 10.76
N THR A 16 -8.84 -13.13 11.94
CA THR A 16 -9.39 -12.40 13.10
C THR A 16 -9.03 -10.91 13.09
N GLY A 17 -8.32 -10.44 12.07
CA GLY A 17 -7.91 -9.04 11.94
C GLY A 17 -6.62 -8.66 12.68
N ARG A 18 -5.98 -9.60 13.39
CA ARG A 18 -4.70 -9.37 14.07
C ARG A 18 -3.53 -9.38 13.08
N PRO A 19 -2.39 -8.73 13.38
CA PRO A 19 -1.20 -8.82 12.55
C PRO A 19 -0.76 -10.27 12.28
N ASP A 20 -0.42 -10.57 11.04
CA ASP A 20 0.12 -11.87 10.61
C ASP A 20 1.64 -11.75 10.47
N TYR A 21 2.35 -11.97 11.56
CA TYR A 21 3.82 -11.81 11.61
C TYR A 21 4.57 -12.72 10.60
N PRO A 22 4.17 -13.97 10.35
CA PRO A 22 4.72 -14.76 9.25
C PRO A 22 4.52 -14.12 7.87
N ALA A 23 3.35 -13.52 7.61
CA ALA A 23 3.11 -12.81 6.34
C ALA A 23 3.97 -11.54 6.22
N LEU A 24 4.14 -10.79 7.32
CA LEU A 24 5.01 -9.61 7.38
C LEU A 24 6.46 -9.99 7.08
N ARG A 25 6.98 -11.07 7.68
CA ARG A 25 8.33 -11.56 7.41
C ARG A 25 8.53 -11.89 5.93
N ARG A 26 7.66 -12.71 5.36
CA ARG A 26 7.74 -13.05 3.92
C ARG A 26 7.65 -11.83 3.02
N LEU A 27 6.86 -10.82 3.40
CA LEU A 27 6.79 -9.58 2.64
C LEU A 27 8.11 -8.81 2.70
N VAL A 28 8.70 -8.66 3.88
CA VAL A 28 9.99 -7.96 4.04
C VAL A 28 11.12 -8.69 3.30
N GLU A 29 11.17 -10.02 3.33
CA GLU A 29 12.10 -10.83 2.54
C GLU A 29 11.99 -10.50 1.04
N GLN A 30 10.78 -10.39 0.49
CA GLN A 30 10.58 -10.03 -0.91
C GLN A 30 10.91 -8.55 -1.21
N LEU A 31 10.69 -7.64 -0.26
CA LEU A 31 11.08 -6.23 -0.41
C LEU A 31 12.61 -6.09 -0.41
N ASP A 32 13.30 -6.88 0.41
CA ASP A 32 14.76 -6.96 0.42
C ASP A 32 15.31 -7.50 -0.92
N GLU A 33 14.69 -8.51 -1.53
CA GLU A 33 15.05 -8.99 -2.87
C GLU A 33 14.95 -7.89 -3.94
N ILE A 34 13.97 -6.99 -3.85
CA ILE A 34 13.84 -5.81 -4.74
C ILE A 34 15.04 -4.88 -4.57
N LEU A 35 15.41 -4.57 -3.32
CA LEU A 35 16.54 -3.71 -2.99
C LEU A 35 17.87 -4.34 -3.45
N ALA A 36 18.07 -5.62 -3.15
CA ALA A 36 19.27 -6.37 -3.55
C ALA A 36 19.46 -6.42 -5.08
N SER A 37 18.37 -6.27 -5.85
CA SER A 37 18.39 -6.16 -7.31
C SER A 37 18.72 -4.75 -7.82
N GLY A 38 19.14 -3.82 -6.96
CA GLY A 38 19.54 -2.45 -7.30
C GLY A 38 18.38 -1.48 -7.60
N ASN A 39 17.19 -1.78 -7.10
CA ASN A 39 16.04 -0.89 -7.22
C ASN A 39 15.93 0.07 -6.02
N GLU A 40 15.36 1.25 -6.24
CA GLU A 40 14.91 2.14 -5.17
C GLU A 40 13.49 1.73 -4.75
N LEU A 41 13.22 1.68 -3.45
CA LEU A 41 11.95 1.24 -2.88
C LEU A 41 11.35 2.29 -1.96
N VAL A 42 10.05 2.54 -2.11
CA VAL A 42 9.20 3.15 -1.07
C VAL A 42 8.12 2.14 -0.70
N PHE A 43 7.97 1.89 0.58
CA PHE A 43 6.97 0.94 1.07
C PHE A 43 5.82 1.68 1.76
N VAL A 44 4.59 1.47 1.30
CA VAL A 44 3.37 2.03 1.89
C VAL A 44 2.63 0.92 2.62
N SER A 45 2.57 1.02 3.95
CA SER A 45 1.97 0.02 4.82
C SER A 45 0.58 0.42 5.27
N SER A 46 -0.20 -0.56 5.70
CA SER A 46 -1.49 -0.42 6.36
C SER A 46 -1.51 -1.30 7.62
N GLY A 47 -2.55 -1.19 8.45
CA GLY A 47 -2.78 -2.12 9.55
C GLY A 47 -2.47 -1.56 10.94
N ALA A 48 -2.14 -0.28 11.07
CA ALA A 48 -1.88 0.35 12.37
C ALA A 48 -3.05 0.17 13.35
N VAL A 49 -4.28 0.45 12.92
CA VAL A 49 -5.48 0.25 13.74
C VAL A 49 -5.61 -1.21 14.19
N ALA A 50 -5.39 -2.17 13.29
CA ALA A 50 -5.47 -3.60 13.63
C ALA A 50 -4.42 -4.02 14.69
N ALA A 51 -3.21 -3.51 14.58
CA ALA A 51 -2.16 -3.72 15.57
C ALA A 51 -2.47 -3.07 16.92
N GLY A 52 -3.14 -1.91 16.91
CA GLY A 52 -3.60 -1.25 18.12
C GLY A 52 -4.72 -2.00 18.82
N VAL A 53 -5.69 -2.51 18.07
CA VAL A 53 -6.76 -3.38 18.59
C VAL A 53 -6.15 -4.58 19.33
N GLU A 54 -5.17 -5.24 18.73
CA GLU A 54 -4.45 -6.35 19.39
C GLU A 54 -3.68 -5.88 20.64
N ALA A 55 -2.95 -4.76 20.52
CA ALA A 55 -2.12 -4.25 21.60
C ALA A 55 -2.91 -3.83 22.84
N LEU A 56 -4.11 -3.30 22.62
CA LEU A 56 -5.03 -2.86 23.67
C LEU A 56 -5.92 -4.00 24.19
N GLY A 57 -5.79 -5.22 23.63
CA GLY A 57 -6.59 -6.37 24.04
C GLY A 57 -8.08 -6.24 23.69
N LEU A 58 -8.43 -5.47 22.66
CA LEU A 58 -9.81 -5.28 22.24
C LEU A 58 -10.28 -6.46 21.39
N ASP A 59 -11.55 -6.84 21.55
CA ASP A 59 -12.15 -7.94 20.78
C ASP A 59 -12.44 -7.57 19.33
N ALA A 60 -12.68 -6.28 19.05
CA ALA A 60 -13.00 -5.76 17.72
C ALA A 60 -12.52 -4.33 17.53
N ARG A 61 -12.51 -3.89 16.27
CA ARG A 61 -12.26 -2.49 15.92
C ARG A 61 -13.34 -1.58 16.54
N PRO A 62 -12.96 -0.53 17.29
CA PRO A 62 -13.91 0.44 17.82
C PRO A 62 -14.70 1.14 16.74
N ALA A 63 -15.89 1.65 17.12
CA ALA A 63 -16.74 2.45 16.24
C ALA A 63 -16.45 3.95 16.37
N GLU A 64 -16.10 4.41 17.58
CA GLU A 64 -15.82 5.81 17.87
C GLU A 64 -14.49 6.26 17.28
N LEU A 65 -14.49 7.47 16.70
CA LEU A 65 -13.31 8.05 16.04
C LEU A 65 -12.10 8.10 16.97
N ALA A 66 -12.26 8.64 18.17
CA ALA A 66 -11.16 8.81 19.12
C ALA A 66 -10.53 7.48 19.54
N ASP A 67 -11.34 6.42 19.66
CA ASP A 67 -10.86 5.08 19.97
C ASP A 67 -10.10 4.46 18.80
N VAL A 68 -10.59 4.68 17.57
CA VAL A 68 -9.88 4.25 16.35
C VAL A 68 -8.53 4.97 16.23
N GLN A 69 -8.49 6.29 16.47
CA GLN A 69 -7.25 7.07 16.49
C GLN A 69 -6.30 6.61 17.59
N THR A 70 -6.82 6.28 18.77
CA THR A 70 -6.04 5.69 19.86
C THR A 70 -5.43 4.35 19.43
N CYS A 71 -6.22 3.46 18.82
CA CYS A 71 -5.71 2.21 18.24
C CYS A 71 -4.63 2.48 17.19
N ALA A 72 -4.85 3.46 16.30
CA ALA A 72 -3.86 3.80 15.28
C ALA A 72 -2.53 4.26 15.91
N ALA A 73 -2.58 5.15 16.92
CA ALA A 73 -1.40 5.65 17.62
C ALA A 73 -0.59 4.53 18.27
N VAL A 74 -1.25 3.65 19.04
CA VAL A 74 -0.60 2.52 19.71
C VAL A 74 -0.08 1.50 18.69
N GLY A 75 -0.88 1.18 17.69
CA GLY A 75 -0.55 0.16 16.70
C GLY A 75 0.55 0.60 15.73
N GLN A 76 0.60 1.89 15.38
CA GLN A 76 1.65 2.43 14.50
C GLN A 76 3.05 2.27 15.13
N ALA A 77 3.19 2.53 16.41
CA ALA A 77 4.46 2.33 17.13
C ALA A 77 4.90 0.86 17.10
N ARG A 78 3.97 -0.09 17.28
CA ARG A 78 4.24 -1.52 17.19
C ARG A 78 4.61 -1.96 15.78
N PHE A 79 3.87 -1.51 14.79
CA PHE A 79 4.12 -1.88 13.39
C PHE A 79 5.48 -1.42 12.90
N ILE A 80 5.86 -0.17 13.20
CA ILE A 80 7.17 0.32 12.77
C ILE A 80 8.32 -0.40 13.48
N TYR A 81 8.15 -0.76 14.75
CA TYR A 81 9.12 -1.55 15.48
C TYR A 81 9.29 -2.97 14.89
N GLU A 82 8.19 -3.64 14.51
CA GLU A 82 8.28 -4.95 13.86
C GLU A 82 8.95 -4.86 12.48
N TYR A 83 8.63 -3.85 11.67
CA TYR A 83 9.34 -3.63 10.41
C TYR A 83 10.81 -3.35 10.62
N GLU A 84 11.18 -2.53 11.61
CA GLU A 84 12.56 -2.25 11.92
C GLU A 84 13.34 -3.53 12.24
N LYS A 85 12.80 -4.40 13.11
CA LYS A 85 13.40 -5.70 13.41
C LYS A 85 13.57 -6.59 12.18
N LEU A 86 12.53 -6.66 11.34
CA LEU A 86 12.54 -7.51 10.15
C LEU A 86 13.55 -7.00 9.11
N PHE A 87 13.58 -5.71 8.81
CA PHE A 87 14.55 -5.12 7.89
C PHE A 87 15.98 -5.13 8.44
N ALA A 88 16.16 -4.91 9.74
CA ALA A 88 17.47 -4.97 10.38
C ALA A 88 18.11 -6.38 10.28
N ALA A 89 17.31 -7.44 10.25
CA ALA A 89 17.81 -8.81 10.02
C ALA A 89 18.46 -8.98 8.64
N HIS A 90 18.15 -8.11 7.68
CA HIS A 90 18.76 -8.02 6.34
C HIS A 90 19.81 -6.90 6.24
N GLY A 91 20.15 -6.22 7.34
CA GLY A 91 21.09 -5.08 7.36
C GLY A 91 20.50 -3.79 6.75
N VAL A 92 19.19 -3.74 6.52
CA VAL A 92 18.50 -2.62 5.91
C VAL A 92 17.95 -1.68 6.99
N LYS A 93 18.20 -0.39 6.83
CA LYS A 93 17.63 0.66 7.68
C LYS A 93 16.30 1.15 7.11
N ILE A 94 15.39 1.55 7.98
CA ILE A 94 14.10 2.12 7.59
C ILE A 94 13.94 3.55 8.13
N GLY A 95 13.05 4.33 7.49
CA GLY A 95 12.63 5.65 7.96
C GLY A 95 11.12 5.80 7.85
N GLN A 96 10.44 6.17 8.94
CA GLN A 96 8.98 6.33 8.94
C GLN A 96 8.55 7.72 8.48
N LEU A 97 7.49 7.77 7.64
CA LEU A 97 6.75 8.98 7.33
C LEU A 97 5.25 8.73 7.56
N LEU A 98 4.62 9.59 8.36
CA LEU A 98 3.16 9.62 8.53
C LEU A 98 2.62 10.84 7.79
N LEU A 99 1.80 10.61 6.80
CA LEU A 99 1.34 11.63 5.86
C LEU A 99 -0.19 11.61 5.75
N THR A 100 -0.73 12.75 5.36
CA THR A 100 -2.13 12.91 4.95
C THR A 100 -2.18 13.39 3.50
N HIS A 101 -3.33 13.36 2.85
CA HIS A 101 -3.47 13.91 1.50
C HIS A 101 -3.18 15.42 1.45
N TYR A 102 -3.42 16.16 2.52
CA TYR A 102 -3.08 17.59 2.62
C TYR A 102 -1.60 17.89 2.46
N ASP A 103 -0.72 16.93 2.81
CA ASP A 103 0.72 17.08 2.62
C ASP A 103 1.14 17.10 1.13
N PHE A 104 0.23 16.72 0.24
CA PHE A 104 0.43 16.76 -1.22
C PHE A 104 -0.27 17.94 -1.90
N GLU A 105 -1.25 18.55 -1.26
CA GLU A 105 -1.98 19.72 -1.80
C GLU A 105 -1.18 21.01 -1.63
N GLU A 106 -0.51 21.18 -0.50
CA GLU A 106 0.33 22.36 -0.26
C GLU A 106 1.73 22.15 -0.86
N ARG A 107 2.09 23.02 -1.82
CA ARG A 107 3.35 22.92 -2.58
C ARG A 107 4.61 22.81 -1.71
N ARG A 108 4.69 23.55 -0.59
CA ARG A 108 5.83 23.52 0.32
C ARG A 108 5.93 22.18 1.06
N ARG A 109 4.80 21.66 1.56
CA ARG A 109 4.74 20.36 2.23
C ARG A 109 5.12 19.23 1.26
N ALA A 110 4.52 19.20 0.07
CA ALA A 110 4.85 18.22 -0.97
C ALA A 110 6.36 18.25 -1.34
N LYS A 111 6.98 19.45 -1.44
CA LYS A 111 8.41 19.59 -1.66
C LYS A 111 9.24 18.98 -0.52
N ASN A 112 8.84 19.20 0.73
CA ASN A 112 9.53 18.65 1.90
C ASN A 112 9.39 17.12 1.96
N VAL A 113 8.19 16.58 1.74
CA VAL A 113 7.96 15.12 1.65
C VAL A 113 8.83 14.51 0.56
N LYS A 114 8.85 15.10 -0.63
CA LYS A 114 9.71 14.65 -1.73
C LYS A 114 11.18 14.63 -1.34
N ALA A 115 11.68 15.73 -0.77
CA ALA A 115 13.08 15.84 -0.38
C ALA A 115 13.47 14.78 0.67
N ALA A 116 12.60 14.52 1.65
CA ALA A 116 12.81 13.48 2.64
C ALA A 116 12.86 12.08 2.02
N LEU A 117 11.88 11.73 1.17
CA LEU A 117 11.84 10.44 0.46
C LEU A 117 13.09 10.22 -0.40
N GLU A 118 13.47 11.22 -1.22
CA GLU A 118 14.65 11.13 -2.08
C GLU A 118 15.94 11.00 -1.26
N ARG A 119 16.03 11.69 -0.13
CA ARG A 119 17.21 11.61 0.74
C ARG A 119 17.34 10.26 1.41
N LEU A 120 16.23 9.68 1.90
CA LEU A 120 16.22 8.34 2.49
C LEU A 120 16.68 7.30 1.45
N MET A 121 16.05 7.27 0.27
CA MET A 121 16.42 6.32 -0.80
C MET A 121 17.89 6.45 -1.20
N LYS A 122 18.41 7.67 -1.39
CA LYS A 122 19.84 7.91 -1.69
C LYS A 122 20.78 7.45 -0.58
N SER A 123 20.29 7.37 0.65
CA SER A 123 21.06 6.88 1.81
C SER A 123 20.87 5.37 2.05
N SER A 124 20.26 4.65 1.10
CA SER A 124 19.92 3.23 1.23
C SER A 124 19.06 2.94 2.47
N ILE A 125 18.19 3.88 2.82
CA ILE A 125 17.20 3.74 3.89
C ILE A 125 15.83 3.59 3.24
N VAL A 126 15.08 2.55 3.60
CA VAL A 126 13.74 2.30 3.05
C VAL A 126 12.72 3.23 3.72
N PRO A 127 12.08 4.15 2.97
CA PRO A 127 10.96 4.89 3.51
C PRO A 127 9.76 3.97 3.72
N ILE A 128 9.24 3.91 4.94
CA ILE A 128 7.96 3.26 5.26
C ILE A 128 6.93 4.36 5.50
N VAL A 129 5.95 4.43 4.61
CA VAL A 129 4.91 5.45 4.65
C VAL A 129 3.60 4.83 5.12
N ASN A 130 2.88 5.52 5.96
CA ASN A 130 1.48 5.23 6.30
C ASN A 130 0.70 6.53 6.41
N GLU A 131 -0.63 6.44 6.38
CA GLU A 131 -1.49 7.55 6.72
C GLU A 131 -1.29 7.95 8.18
N ASN A 132 -1.38 9.24 8.46
CA ASN A 132 -1.41 9.76 9.82
C ASN A 132 -2.85 9.69 10.36
N ASP A 133 -3.28 8.47 10.69
CA ASP A 133 -4.64 8.16 11.16
C ASP A 133 -5.05 8.98 12.40
N VAL A 134 -4.09 9.53 13.16
CA VAL A 134 -4.38 10.32 14.38
C VAL A 134 -4.99 11.68 14.04
N VAL A 135 -4.60 12.26 12.91
CA VAL A 135 -5.08 13.59 12.47
C VAL A 135 -5.95 13.53 11.22
N ALA A 136 -5.97 12.38 10.52
CA ALA A 136 -6.82 12.15 9.37
C ALA A 136 -8.21 11.72 9.83
N ASP A 137 -9.24 12.46 9.45
CA ASP A 137 -10.65 12.17 9.79
C ASP A 137 -11.49 11.76 8.55
N GLU A 138 -10.90 11.80 7.36
CA GLU A 138 -11.57 11.55 6.09
C GLU A 138 -12.00 10.09 5.92
N GLU A 139 -11.20 9.14 6.41
CA GLU A 139 -11.59 7.72 6.43
C GLU A 139 -12.89 7.47 7.17
N LEU A 140 -13.19 8.28 8.17
CA LEU A 140 -14.35 8.14 9.04
C LEU A 140 -15.58 8.86 8.49
N LYS A 141 -15.38 9.96 7.75
CA LYS A 141 -16.45 10.69 7.05
C LYS A 141 -16.91 9.99 5.77
N GLY A 142 -16.38 8.80 5.46
CA GLY A 142 -16.77 8.02 4.27
C GLY A 142 -16.21 8.58 2.97
N SER A 143 -15.29 9.55 3.03
CA SER A 143 -14.61 10.05 1.85
C SER A 143 -13.57 9.00 1.39
N SER A 144 -13.46 8.81 0.09
CA SER A 144 -12.49 7.88 -0.53
C SER A 144 -11.07 8.44 -0.56
N PHE A 145 -10.76 9.49 0.19
CA PHE A 145 -9.47 10.15 0.18
C PHE A 145 -8.48 9.59 1.21
N GLY A 146 -8.94 9.04 2.33
CA GLY A 146 -8.10 8.44 3.37
C GLY A 146 -7.78 6.96 3.12
N ASP A 147 -7.40 6.57 1.90
CA ASP A 147 -7.05 5.21 1.55
C ASP A 147 -5.56 5.13 1.16
N ASN A 148 -4.85 4.20 1.78
CA ASN A 148 -3.44 3.95 1.45
C ASN A 148 -3.19 3.57 -0.02
N ASP A 149 -4.21 3.14 -0.79
CA ASP A 149 -4.09 2.97 -2.24
C ASP A 149 -3.91 4.33 -2.92
N TRP A 150 -4.72 5.35 -2.51
CA TRP A 150 -4.59 6.71 -3.02
C TRP A 150 -3.28 7.37 -2.55
N LEU A 151 -2.93 7.22 -1.28
CA LEU A 151 -1.65 7.69 -0.73
C LEU A 151 -0.46 7.11 -1.51
N SER A 152 -0.49 5.81 -1.83
CA SER A 152 0.57 5.17 -2.61
C SER A 152 0.71 5.72 -4.02
N PHE A 153 -0.40 6.09 -4.67
CA PHE A 153 -0.39 6.80 -5.95
C PHE A 153 0.23 8.20 -5.81
N LEU A 154 -0.15 8.98 -4.79
CA LEU A 154 0.42 10.32 -4.56
C LEU A 154 1.93 10.25 -4.34
N ILE A 155 2.40 9.28 -3.55
CA ILE A 155 3.83 8.99 -3.37
C ILE A 155 4.49 8.63 -4.71
N ALA A 156 3.93 7.67 -5.45
CA ALA A 156 4.50 7.21 -6.71
C ALA A 156 4.64 8.35 -7.73
N LYS A 157 3.62 9.21 -7.84
CA LYS A 157 3.66 10.41 -8.67
C LYS A 157 4.72 11.41 -8.19
N LEU A 158 4.80 11.67 -6.87
CA LEU A 158 5.71 12.64 -6.27
C LEU A 158 7.17 12.26 -6.50
N VAL A 159 7.51 10.98 -6.31
CA VAL A 159 8.88 10.47 -6.49
C VAL A 159 9.17 10.06 -7.94
N LYS A 160 8.23 10.19 -8.87
CA LYS A 160 8.32 9.73 -10.27
C LYS A 160 8.71 8.25 -10.33
N ALA A 161 7.93 7.42 -9.67
CA ALA A 161 8.14 5.98 -9.68
C ALA A 161 7.93 5.40 -11.09
N ASP A 162 8.73 4.39 -11.44
CA ASP A 162 8.55 3.60 -12.65
C ASP A 162 7.37 2.64 -12.50
N MET A 163 7.18 2.13 -11.26
CA MET A 163 6.19 1.09 -10.97
C MET A 163 5.50 1.30 -9.62
N LEU A 164 4.18 1.04 -9.59
CA LEU A 164 3.37 0.95 -8.38
C LEU A 164 2.80 -0.48 -8.26
N ILE A 165 3.08 -1.15 -7.15
CA ILE A 165 2.56 -2.50 -6.86
C ILE A 165 1.56 -2.40 -5.73
N LEU A 166 0.29 -2.76 -6.01
CA LEU A 166 -0.79 -2.79 -5.03
C LEU A 166 -1.06 -4.23 -4.60
N LEU A 167 -0.63 -4.58 -3.40
CA LEU A 167 -0.84 -5.90 -2.82
C LEU A 167 -2.19 -5.98 -2.10
N THR A 168 -2.98 -6.97 -2.48
CA THR A 168 -4.35 -7.20 -2.00
C THR A 168 -4.56 -8.68 -1.64
N THR A 169 -5.80 -9.08 -1.33
CA THR A 169 -6.15 -10.47 -1.00
C THR A 169 -6.56 -11.31 -2.20
N VAL A 170 -6.86 -10.67 -3.34
CA VAL A 170 -7.23 -11.36 -4.58
C VAL A 170 -6.03 -11.46 -5.53
N ASP A 171 -6.06 -12.45 -6.42
CA ASP A 171 -4.93 -12.75 -7.31
C ASP A 171 -4.72 -11.69 -8.42
N GLY A 172 -5.52 -10.65 -8.44
CA GLY A 172 -5.54 -9.54 -9.40
C GLY A 172 -6.96 -9.02 -9.61
N VAL A 173 -7.17 -8.30 -10.68
CA VAL A 173 -8.51 -7.88 -11.12
C VAL A 173 -9.21 -9.09 -11.75
N LEU A 174 -10.44 -9.36 -11.33
CA LEU A 174 -11.24 -10.48 -11.82
C LEU A 174 -12.28 -9.98 -12.81
N ASP A 175 -12.49 -10.75 -13.87
CA ASP A 175 -13.60 -10.53 -14.82
C ASP A 175 -14.96 -10.96 -14.21
N ALA A 176 -16.04 -10.79 -14.97
CA ALA A 176 -17.39 -11.16 -14.53
C ALA A 176 -17.54 -12.65 -14.17
N ASN A 177 -16.66 -13.51 -14.71
CA ASN A 177 -16.63 -14.95 -14.45
C ASN A 177 -15.71 -15.32 -13.26
N GLY A 178 -15.08 -14.33 -12.62
CA GLY A 178 -14.14 -14.55 -11.51
C GLY A 178 -12.75 -15.00 -11.95
N LYS A 179 -12.43 -14.95 -13.26
CA LYS A 179 -11.10 -15.26 -13.78
C LYS A 179 -10.20 -14.02 -13.73
N ARG A 180 -8.94 -14.21 -13.36
CA ARG A 180 -7.95 -13.13 -13.31
C ARG A 180 -7.65 -12.61 -14.72
N ILE A 181 -7.72 -11.29 -14.88
CA ILE A 181 -7.28 -10.59 -16.10
C ILE A 181 -5.77 -10.34 -15.96
N ALA A 182 -4.99 -10.89 -16.89
CA ALA A 182 -3.53 -10.78 -16.81
C ALA A 182 -3.03 -9.36 -17.10
N GLN A 183 -3.62 -8.67 -18.09
CA GLN A 183 -3.26 -7.31 -18.48
C GLN A 183 -4.50 -6.52 -18.90
N ILE A 184 -4.53 -5.24 -18.52
CA ILE A 184 -5.56 -4.30 -18.92
C ILE A 184 -4.86 -3.09 -19.55
N SER A 185 -4.91 -3.01 -20.88
CA SER A 185 -4.23 -1.98 -21.69
C SER A 185 -5.13 -0.80 -22.04
N SER A 186 -6.42 -0.81 -21.65
CA SER A 186 -7.33 0.33 -21.82
C SER A 186 -8.14 0.56 -20.56
N LEU A 187 -8.18 1.80 -20.12
CA LEU A 187 -8.96 2.23 -18.95
C LEU A 187 -10.43 2.52 -19.30
N GLY A 188 -10.75 2.60 -20.60
CA GLY A 188 -12.11 2.76 -21.11
C GLY A 188 -12.95 1.52 -20.81
N GLY A 189 -14.05 1.70 -20.09
CA GLY A 189 -14.94 0.59 -19.76
C GLY A 189 -14.47 -0.34 -18.62
N LEU A 190 -13.37 -0.01 -17.92
CA LEU A 190 -12.82 -0.82 -16.83
C LEU A 190 -13.86 -1.22 -15.77
N SER A 191 -14.79 -0.31 -15.45
CA SER A 191 -15.90 -0.57 -14.53
C SER A 191 -16.90 -1.63 -15.02
N ARG A 192 -16.96 -1.89 -16.32
CA ARG A 192 -17.81 -2.93 -16.92
C ARG A 192 -17.12 -4.29 -16.99
N LEU A 193 -15.77 -4.28 -17.02
CA LEU A 193 -14.96 -5.50 -17.11
C LEU A 193 -14.74 -6.16 -15.75
N VAL A 194 -14.90 -5.40 -14.68
CA VAL A 194 -14.54 -5.83 -13.33
C VAL A 194 -15.79 -6.18 -12.55
N LYS A 195 -15.77 -7.36 -11.91
CA LYS A 195 -16.80 -7.73 -10.94
C LYS A 195 -16.80 -6.72 -9.80
N PRO A 196 -17.96 -6.12 -9.43
CA PRO A 196 -18.01 -5.26 -8.24
C PRO A 196 -17.46 -5.98 -7.02
N GLY A 197 -16.45 -5.40 -6.39
CA GLY A 197 -15.82 -6.00 -5.21
C GLY A 197 -16.75 -5.95 -4.01
N GLU A 198 -16.84 -7.04 -3.25
CA GLU A 198 -17.46 -7.00 -1.93
C GLU A 198 -16.65 -6.08 -1.02
N LYS A 199 -17.29 -5.10 -0.38
CA LYS A 199 -16.66 -4.26 0.65
C LYS A 199 -16.36 -5.15 1.84
N GLY A 200 -15.09 -5.46 2.07
CA GLY A 200 -14.68 -6.23 3.25
C GLY A 200 -15.01 -5.48 4.54
N LYS A 201 -15.52 -6.18 5.56
CA LYS A 201 -15.89 -5.61 6.87
C LYS A 201 -14.74 -4.92 7.62
N LEU A 202 -13.47 -5.15 7.23
CA LEU A 202 -12.27 -4.69 7.93
C LEU A 202 -11.47 -3.62 7.18
N SER A 203 -11.77 -3.32 5.90
CA SER A 203 -11.15 -2.22 5.16
C SER A 203 -12.18 -1.43 4.37
N LYS A 204 -12.09 -0.12 4.43
CA LYS A 204 -12.93 0.81 3.66
C LYS A 204 -12.52 0.93 2.19
N GLY A 205 -11.28 0.56 1.83
CA GLY A 205 -10.74 0.55 0.48
C GLY A 205 -11.15 -0.71 -0.29
N GLY A 206 -12.27 -0.67 -1.00
CA GLY A 206 -12.70 -1.73 -1.91
C GLY A 206 -11.95 -1.68 -3.26
N MET A 207 -12.36 -2.55 -4.20
CA MET A 207 -11.79 -2.57 -5.56
C MET A 207 -11.96 -1.21 -6.28
N ASP A 208 -13.03 -0.47 -6.00
CA ASP A 208 -13.30 0.85 -6.62
C ASP A 208 -12.24 1.88 -6.25
N SER A 209 -11.85 1.97 -4.97
CA SER A 209 -10.77 2.86 -4.53
C SER A 209 -9.45 2.48 -5.17
N LYS A 210 -9.13 1.19 -5.20
CA LYS A 210 -7.93 0.65 -5.83
C LYS A 210 -7.88 0.98 -7.33
N LEU A 211 -8.97 0.78 -8.06
CA LEU A 211 -9.06 1.12 -9.48
C LEU A 211 -8.95 2.63 -9.74
N ARG A 212 -9.39 3.47 -8.80
CA ARG A 212 -9.18 4.91 -8.86
C ARG A 212 -7.68 5.25 -8.80
N ALA A 213 -6.94 4.68 -7.84
CA ALA A 213 -5.49 4.86 -7.72
C ALA A 213 -4.76 4.32 -8.97
N VAL A 214 -5.14 3.14 -9.46
CA VAL A 214 -4.62 2.56 -10.71
C VAL A 214 -4.81 3.50 -11.88
N LYS A 215 -6.06 4.00 -12.11
CA LYS A 215 -6.36 4.93 -13.21
C LYS A 215 -5.50 6.20 -13.16
N ALA A 216 -5.31 6.75 -11.96
CA ALA A 216 -4.53 7.96 -11.77
C ALA A 216 -3.02 7.72 -12.00
N ALA A 217 -2.50 6.58 -11.56
CA ALA A 217 -1.10 6.19 -11.75
C ALA A 217 -0.79 5.94 -13.23
N VAL A 218 -1.61 5.16 -13.93
CA VAL A 218 -1.48 4.89 -15.37
C VAL A 218 -1.53 6.19 -16.19
N LYS A 219 -2.49 7.09 -15.89
CA LYS A 219 -2.56 8.42 -16.53
C LYS A 219 -1.32 9.30 -16.26
N SER A 220 -0.56 8.97 -15.22
CA SER A 220 0.70 9.64 -14.89
C SER A 220 1.93 8.94 -15.50
N GLY A 221 1.73 7.93 -16.35
CA GLY A 221 2.80 7.17 -17.00
C GLY A 221 3.47 6.12 -16.12
N ILE A 222 2.83 5.72 -15.01
CA ILE A 222 3.36 4.75 -14.04
C ILE A 222 2.77 3.38 -14.33
N ASP A 223 3.64 2.37 -14.49
CA ASP A 223 3.21 0.97 -14.57
C ASP A 223 2.59 0.51 -13.26
N VAL A 224 1.45 -0.18 -13.32
CA VAL A 224 0.78 -0.65 -12.10
C VAL A 224 0.55 -2.15 -12.13
N TYR A 225 0.82 -2.80 -11.01
CA TYR A 225 0.43 -4.18 -10.74
C TYR A 225 -0.55 -4.26 -9.58
N VAL A 226 -1.61 -5.05 -9.76
CA VAL A 226 -2.51 -5.45 -8.67
C VAL A 226 -2.32 -6.95 -8.47
N ALA A 227 -1.87 -7.37 -7.28
CA ALA A 227 -1.50 -8.76 -7.04
C ALA A 227 -1.85 -9.23 -5.62
N ASN A 228 -1.86 -10.54 -5.42
CA ASN A 228 -2.12 -11.14 -4.12
C ASN A 228 -0.88 -11.03 -3.22
N GLY A 229 -0.96 -10.26 -2.13
CA GLY A 229 0.14 -10.04 -1.20
C GLY A 229 0.63 -11.27 -0.44
N ARG A 230 -0.15 -12.36 -0.43
CA ARG A 230 0.21 -13.62 0.23
C ARG A 230 0.82 -14.65 -0.71
N LYS A 231 0.53 -14.55 -2.02
CA LYS A 231 0.89 -15.56 -3.04
C LYS A 231 1.84 -15.05 -4.10
N ALA A 232 1.77 -13.75 -4.43
CA ALA A 232 2.55 -13.17 -5.49
C ALA A 232 4.03 -13.10 -5.12
N SER A 233 4.90 -13.32 -6.10
CA SER A 233 6.32 -13.03 -6.01
C SER A 233 6.58 -11.62 -6.53
N LEU A 234 7.06 -10.73 -5.68
CA LEU A 234 7.42 -9.36 -6.05
C LEU A 234 8.56 -9.37 -7.07
N ARG A 235 9.55 -10.25 -6.90
CA ARG A 235 10.64 -10.45 -7.87
C ARG A 235 10.12 -10.82 -9.25
N ALA A 236 9.09 -11.69 -9.32
CA ALA A 236 8.49 -12.06 -10.59
C ALA A 236 7.75 -10.89 -11.25
N ILE A 237 7.05 -10.06 -10.45
CA ILE A 237 6.40 -8.83 -10.92
C ILE A 237 7.43 -7.87 -11.50
N VAL A 238 8.50 -7.58 -10.77
CA VAL A 238 9.58 -6.67 -11.20
C VAL A 238 10.29 -7.17 -12.46
N ALA A 239 10.35 -8.50 -12.65
CA ALA A 239 10.87 -9.14 -13.87
C ALA A 239 9.84 -9.18 -15.03
N GLY A 240 8.68 -8.54 -14.90
CA GLY A 240 7.65 -8.48 -15.96
C GLY A 240 6.89 -9.79 -16.19
N LYS A 241 6.94 -10.74 -15.25
CA LYS A 241 6.18 -12.00 -15.38
C LYS A 241 4.70 -11.77 -15.13
N SER A 242 3.85 -12.62 -15.73
CA SER A 242 2.38 -12.57 -15.60
C SER A 242 1.89 -12.98 -14.20
N VAL A 243 2.21 -12.15 -13.20
CA VAL A 243 1.75 -12.30 -11.81
C VAL A 243 0.81 -11.13 -11.51
N GLY A 244 -0.39 -11.42 -10.98
CA GLY A 244 -1.38 -10.36 -10.77
C GLY A 244 -1.99 -9.82 -12.07
N THR A 245 -2.51 -8.61 -12.02
CA THR A 245 -3.01 -7.85 -13.18
C THR A 245 -2.09 -6.68 -13.45
N PHE A 246 -1.57 -6.61 -14.65
CA PHE A 246 -0.70 -5.52 -15.12
C PHE A 246 -1.51 -4.43 -15.83
N PHE A 247 -1.19 -3.18 -15.54
CA PHE A 247 -1.70 -1.99 -16.20
C PHE A 247 -0.49 -1.17 -16.69
N PRO A 248 -0.18 -1.17 -18.00
CA PRO A 248 0.93 -0.38 -18.52
C PRO A 248 0.68 1.11 -18.36
N GLY A 249 1.70 1.86 -17.99
CA GLY A 249 1.66 3.32 -17.82
C GLY A 249 1.34 4.09 -19.11
N SER A 250 1.41 3.41 -20.27
CA SER A 250 0.96 3.92 -21.57
C SER A 250 -0.51 3.61 -21.88
N ALA A 251 -1.24 2.91 -21.02
CA ALA A 251 -2.66 2.60 -21.21
C ALA A 251 -3.52 3.87 -21.04
N LEU A 252 -4.23 4.26 -22.09
CA LEU A 252 -5.15 5.42 -22.13
C LEU A 252 -6.61 4.98 -22.28
#